data_906c4098eb809bd4a853618219ef17f5
#
_entry.id   906c4098eb809bd4a853618219ef17f5
#
_cell.length_a   1.000
_cell.length_b   1.000
_cell.length_c   1.000
_cell.angle_alpha   90.00
_cell.angle_beta   90.00
_cell.angle_gamma   90.00
#
_symmetry.space_group_name_H-M   'P 1'
#
loop_
_entity.id
_entity.type
_entity.pdbx_description
1 polymer ?
#
loop_
_entity_poly.entity_id
_entity_poly.type
_entity_poly.pdbx_seq_one_letter_code
_entity_poly.pdbx_strand_id
1 'polypeptide(L)'
;DFEDWYHPELVKRNIKDEKHEPSVLNGIDKILDLLRKHDTFATFFVVGELLEFQPEIFDKIIDNEHEIGFHTMHHDRLDSPGFEEKFSNEIKKFAELTKHKSQGFRAPTFSLNQSSSWAIDVLAENNYVYDSSIIPAKSNMYGSPNAEHSPYRISSKCIEKNDSSGKLIEFPLLTTKFLGKKIPAAGGFYLR
;
A
#
# COMPACT_ATOMS: atom_id res chain seq x y z
N ASP A 1 0.28 0.28 6.75
CA ASP A 1 1.43 0.61 5.92
C ASP A 1 2.67 0.60 6.80
N PHE A 2 3.75 0.00 6.31
CA PHE A 2 5.04 -0.05 7.00
C PHE A 2 5.99 0.94 6.32
N GLU A 3 5.96 2.16 6.83
CA GLU A 3 6.66 3.33 6.32
C GLU A 3 7.23 4.17 7.48
N ASP A 4 8.22 5.00 7.22
CA ASP A 4 8.78 5.90 8.24
C ASP A 4 8.15 7.29 8.16
N TRP A 5 8.36 8.11 9.20
CA TRP A 5 7.80 9.46 9.35
C TRP A 5 8.12 10.42 8.19
N TYR A 6 9.21 10.17 7.45
CA TYR A 6 9.63 11.01 6.32
C TYR A 6 9.01 10.57 4.98
N HIS A 7 8.37 9.39 4.89
CA HIS A 7 7.75 8.90 3.67
C HIS A 7 6.45 9.64 3.28
N PRO A 8 5.55 9.99 4.22
CA PRO A 8 4.29 10.61 3.84
C PRO A 8 4.48 11.87 3.00
N GLU A 9 3.71 12.00 1.93
CA GLU A 9 3.81 13.07 0.91
C GLU A 9 3.83 14.48 1.52
N LEU A 10 3.02 14.73 2.57
CA LEU A 10 2.98 16.03 3.25
C LEU A 10 4.28 16.32 4.01
N VAL A 11 4.99 15.29 4.45
CA VAL A 11 6.27 15.44 5.13
C VAL A 11 7.38 15.64 4.08
N LYS A 12 7.43 14.77 3.05
CA LYS A 12 8.40 14.87 1.94
C LYS A 12 8.48 16.30 1.35
N ARG A 13 7.34 16.96 1.19
CA ARG A 13 7.30 18.32 0.64
C ARG A 13 7.90 19.40 1.55
N ASN A 14 8.05 19.12 2.83
CA ASN A 14 8.44 20.11 3.84
C ASN A 14 9.78 19.82 4.52
N ILE A 15 10.38 18.66 4.27
CA ILE A 15 11.71 18.34 4.76
C ILE A 15 12.76 18.59 3.68
N LYS A 16 14.00 18.87 4.11
CA LYS A 16 15.14 18.95 3.20
C LYS A 16 15.50 17.56 2.70
N ASP A 17 16.11 17.50 1.52
CA ASP A 17 16.65 16.29 0.89
C ASP A 17 17.90 15.76 1.64
N GLU A 18 17.71 15.45 2.93
CA GLU A 18 18.73 14.87 3.80
C GLU A 18 18.45 13.38 3.93
N LYS A 19 19.51 12.57 4.03
CA LYS A 19 19.35 11.15 4.36
C LYS A 19 18.84 11.02 5.79
N HIS A 20 17.67 10.40 5.93
CA HIS A 20 17.09 10.07 7.23
C HIS A 20 17.36 8.60 7.55
N GLU A 21 17.71 8.32 8.81
CA GLU A 21 17.77 6.94 9.30
C GLU A 21 16.35 6.47 9.65
N PRO A 22 15.95 5.27 9.20
CA PRO A 22 14.65 4.74 9.52
C PRO A 22 14.42 4.53 11.01
N SER A 23 13.40 5.17 11.57
CA SER A 23 13.02 5.06 12.97
C SER A 23 11.95 4.01 13.23
N VAL A 24 11.15 3.67 12.22
CA VAL A 24 10.11 2.63 12.29
C VAL A 24 10.69 1.26 12.68
N LEU A 25 11.96 1.03 12.36
CA LEU A 25 12.68 -0.20 12.67
C LEU A 25 12.80 -0.45 14.18
N ASN A 26 12.81 0.61 14.98
CA ASN A 26 12.84 0.51 16.45
C ASN A 26 11.47 0.05 17.03
N GLY A 27 10.40 0.11 16.22
CA GLY A 27 9.05 -0.22 16.63
C GLY A 27 8.56 -1.62 16.21
N ILE A 28 9.21 -2.24 15.22
CA ILE A 28 8.70 -3.47 14.60
C ILE A 28 8.52 -4.61 15.63
N ASP A 29 9.50 -4.84 16.49
CA ASP A 29 9.43 -5.93 17.47
C ASP A 29 8.27 -5.74 18.45
N LYS A 30 7.98 -4.50 18.85
CA LYS A 30 6.83 -4.18 19.73
C LYS A 30 5.49 -4.43 19.03
N ILE A 31 5.42 -4.14 17.73
CA ILE A 31 4.21 -4.38 16.92
C ILE A 31 3.99 -5.88 16.79
N LEU A 32 5.03 -6.65 16.43
CA LEU A 32 4.95 -8.10 16.30
C LEU A 32 4.57 -8.77 17.65
N ASP A 33 5.14 -8.32 18.76
CA ASP A 33 4.79 -8.79 20.10
C ASP A 33 3.32 -8.51 20.45
N LEU A 34 2.80 -7.33 20.08
CA LEU A 34 1.41 -6.97 20.29
C LEU A 34 0.46 -7.86 19.47
N LEU A 35 0.76 -8.05 18.18
CA LEU A 35 -0.03 -8.90 17.29
C LEU A 35 -0.07 -10.34 17.80
N ARG A 36 1.10 -10.89 18.18
CA ARG A 36 1.20 -12.23 18.76
C ARG A 36 0.42 -12.37 20.07
N LYS A 37 0.50 -11.37 20.97
CA LYS A 37 -0.26 -11.36 22.23
C LYS A 37 -1.77 -11.43 22.02
N HIS A 38 -2.26 -10.90 20.91
CA HIS A 38 -3.68 -10.87 20.58
C HIS A 38 -4.10 -11.89 19.53
N ASP A 39 -3.21 -12.85 19.19
CA ASP A 39 -3.46 -13.89 18.18
C ASP A 39 -4.00 -13.28 16.87
N THR A 40 -3.35 -12.23 16.40
CA THR A 40 -3.81 -11.43 15.25
C THR A 40 -2.75 -11.41 14.17
N PHE A 41 -3.16 -11.69 12.93
CA PHE A 41 -2.31 -11.59 11.75
C PHE A 41 -2.54 -10.27 11.02
N ALA A 42 -1.50 -9.79 10.36
CA ALA A 42 -1.54 -8.52 9.63
C ALA A 42 -0.83 -8.65 8.27
N THR A 43 -1.25 -7.82 7.32
CA THR A 43 -0.49 -7.54 6.10
C THR A 43 0.33 -6.27 6.31
N PHE A 44 1.63 -6.36 6.16
CA PHE A 44 2.54 -5.22 6.17
C PHE A 44 2.77 -4.76 4.73
N PHE A 45 2.19 -3.64 4.33
CA PHE A 45 2.52 -2.99 3.06
C PHE A 45 3.79 -2.16 3.26
N VAL A 46 4.91 -2.70 2.77
CA VAL A 46 6.25 -2.24 3.10
C VAL A 46 6.82 -1.35 2.00
N VAL A 47 7.35 -0.20 2.39
CA VAL A 47 8.20 0.63 1.52
C VAL A 47 9.53 -0.08 1.33
N GLY A 48 9.87 -0.40 0.08
CA GLY A 48 10.95 -1.34 -0.23
C GLY A 48 12.34 -0.92 0.24
N GLU A 49 12.65 0.38 0.29
CA GLU A 49 13.93 0.87 0.79
C GLU A 49 14.21 0.47 2.25
N LEU A 50 13.15 0.22 3.06
CA LEU A 50 13.32 -0.26 4.42
C LEU A 50 13.92 -1.67 4.46
N LEU A 51 13.59 -2.52 3.50
CA LEU A 51 14.19 -3.84 3.34
C LEU A 51 15.62 -3.77 2.78
N GLU A 52 15.93 -2.76 1.98
CA GLU A 52 17.31 -2.51 1.55
C GLU A 52 18.19 -2.06 2.71
N PHE A 53 17.63 -1.23 3.58
CA PHE A 53 18.34 -0.73 4.76
C PHE A 53 18.51 -1.83 5.83
N GLN A 54 17.48 -2.64 6.06
CA GLN A 54 17.47 -3.70 7.07
C GLN A 54 16.75 -4.96 6.56
N PRO A 55 17.44 -5.84 5.80
CA PRO A 55 16.84 -7.03 5.16
C PRO A 55 16.17 -8.02 6.12
N GLU A 56 16.64 -8.08 7.38
CA GLU A 56 16.08 -8.97 8.40
C GLU A 56 14.63 -8.66 8.78
N ILE A 57 14.09 -7.50 8.43
CA ILE A 57 12.67 -7.16 8.62
C ILE A 57 11.78 -8.14 7.86
N PHE A 58 12.19 -8.54 6.67
CA PHE A 58 11.45 -9.52 5.89
C PHE A 58 11.27 -10.83 6.68
N ASP A 59 12.38 -11.39 7.19
CA ASP A 59 12.34 -12.64 7.93
C ASP A 59 11.54 -12.48 9.24
N LYS A 60 11.68 -11.35 9.96
CA LYS A 60 10.87 -11.04 11.15
C LYS A 60 9.36 -11.06 10.87
N ILE A 61 8.91 -10.46 9.77
CA ILE A 61 7.48 -10.42 9.39
C ILE A 61 6.99 -11.85 9.05
N ILE A 62 7.75 -12.57 8.23
CA ILE A 62 7.34 -13.90 7.74
C ILE A 62 7.40 -14.96 8.84
N ASP A 63 8.42 -14.95 9.69
CA ASP A 63 8.58 -15.91 10.80
C ASP A 63 7.51 -15.74 11.89
N ASN A 64 6.87 -14.59 11.95
CA ASN A 64 5.70 -14.33 12.79
C ASN A 64 4.36 -14.55 12.04
N GLU A 65 4.38 -15.25 10.91
CA GLU A 65 3.21 -15.64 10.10
C GLU A 65 2.38 -14.46 9.57
N HIS A 66 3.02 -13.29 9.41
CA HIS A 66 2.39 -12.13 8.82
C HIS A 66 2.66 -12.06 7.32
N GLU A 67 1.78 -11.37 6.62
CA GLU A 67 1.91 -11.15 5.18
C GLU A 67 2.74 -9.89 4.90
N ILE A 68 3.50 -9.92 3.79
CA ILE A 68 4.20 -8.77 3.25
C ILE A 68 3.60 -8.37 1.90
N GLY A 69 3.19 -7.10 1.79
CA GLY A 69 2.71 -6.47 0.57
C GLY A 69 3.65 -5.36 0.12
N PHE A 70 3.56 -4.97 -1.14
CA PHE A 70 4.38 -3.91 -1.74
C PHE A 70 3.74 -2.54 -1.59
N HIS A 71 4.55 -1.52 -1.23
CA HIS A 71 4.13 -0.12 -1.05
C HIS A 71 5.05 0.86 -1.78
N THR A 72 5.47 0.51 -3.01
CA THR A 72 6.54 1.09 -3.82
C THR A 72 7.91 1.07 -3.14
N MET A 73 8.98 1.34 -3.90
CA MET A 73 10.34 1.30 -3.32
C MET A 73 10.64 2.48 -2.42
N HIS A 74 10.11 3.67 -2.75
CA HIS A 74 10.43 4.93 -2.07
C HIS A 74 9.19 5.72 -1.66
N HIS A 75 8.04 5.06 -1.49
CA HIS A 75 6.74 5.67 -1.21
C HIS A 75 6.34 6.69 -2.29
N ASP A 76 6.66 6.40 -3.55
CA ASP A 76 6.27 7.24 -4.67
C ASP A 76 4.83 6.98 -5.08
N ARG A 77 4.11 8.06 -5.38
CA ARG A 77 2.72 7.97 -5.84
C ARG A 77 2.67 7.41 -7.26
N LEU A 78 1.68 6.57 -7.54
CA LEU A 78 1.47 6.02 -8.89
C LEU A 78 1.20 7.10 -9.94
N ASP A 79 0.53 8.20 -9.56
CA ASP A 79 0.19 9.29 -10.44
C ASP A 79 1.31 10.37 -10.57
N SER A 80 2.52 10.08 -10.08
CA SER A 80 3.70 10.92 -10.27
C SER A 80 4.20 10.86 -11.73
N PRO A 81 4.59 11.98 -12.32
CA PRO A 81 5.11 11.99 -13.69
C PRO A 81 6.28 11.03 -13.89
N GLY A 82 6.21 10.18 -14.92
CA GLY A 82 7.26 9.22 -15.28
C GLY A 82 7.38 8.01 -14.35
N PHE A 83 6.49 7.83 -13.38
CA PHE A 83 6.56 6.70 -12.46
C PHE A 83 6.18 5.37 -13.15
N GLU A 84 5.28 5.40 -14.12
CA GLU A 84 4.89 4.22 -14.91
C GLU A 84 6.10 3.48 -15.49
N GLU A 85 7.07 4.22 -16.06
CA GLU A 85 8.28 3.66 -16.66
C GLU A 85 9.17 2.92 -15.64
N LYS A 86 9.11 3.29 -14.36
CA LYS A 86 9.94 2.72 -13.28
C LYS A 86 9.25 1.58 -12.56
N PHE A 87 7.93 1.56 -12.52
CA PHE A 87 7.14 0.71 -11.63
C PHE A 87 7.43 -0.78 -11.81
N SER A 88 7.54 -1.27 -13.05
CA SER A 88 7.89 -2.67 -13.30
C SER A 88 9.27 -3.07 -12.73
N ASN A 89 10.25 -2.15 -12.78
CA ASN A 89 11.57 -2.40 -12.22
C ASN A 89 11.53 -2.39 -10.69
N GLU A 90 10.74 -1.51 -10.08
CA GLU A 90 10.55 -1.47 -8.63
C GLU A 90 9.90 -2.76 -8.12
N ILE A 91 8.88 -3.27 -8.83
CA ILE A 91 8.26 -4.56 -8.51
C ILE A 91 9.28 -5.69 -8.53
N LYS A 92 10.10 -5.78 -9.57
CA LYS A 92 11.13 -6.82 -9.66
C LYS A 92 12.13 -6.74 -8.52
N LYS A 93 12.60 -5.54 -8.20
CA LYS A 93 13.50 -5.31 -7.08
C LYS A 93 12.88 -5.72 -5.75
N PHE A 94 11.62 -5.34 -5.50
CA PHE A 94 10.91 -5.74 -4.29
C PHE A 94 10.68 -7.25 -4.23
N ALA A 95 10.38 -7.90 -5.37
CA ALA A 95 10.24 -9.34 -5.44
C ALA A 95 11.53 -10.08 -5.05
N GLU A 96 12.70 -9.58 -5.48
CA GLU A 96 14.00 -10.13 -5.07
C GLU A 96 14.21 -9.97 -3.55
N LEU A 97 13.95 -8.78 -2.99
CA LEU A 97 14.08 -8.52 -1.55
C LEU A 97 13.14 -9.39 -0.70
N THR A 98 11.97 -9.73 -1.22
CA THR A 98 10.95 -10.53 -0.52
C THR A 98 10.96 -12.01 -0.93
N LYS A 99 12.01 -12.46 -1.61
CA LYS A 99 12.13 -13.86 -2.07
C LYS A 99 10.88 -14.33 -2.83
N HIS A 100 10.27 -13.43 -3.63
CA HIS A 100 9.03 -13.62 -4.40
C HIS A 100 7.79 -14.01 -3.59
N LYS A 101 7.72 -13.65 -2.31
CA LYS A 101 6.58 -13.98 -1.45
C LYS A 101 5.50 -12.91 -1.40
N SER A 102 5.75 -11.70 -1.91
CA SER A 102 4.76 -10.62 -1.94
C SER A 102 3.75 -10.82 -3.06
N GLN A 103 2.46 -10.77 -2.74
CA GLN A 103 1.35 -10.91 -3.69
C GLN A 103 0.33 -9.78 -3.59
N GLY A 104 0.43 -8.93 -2.59
CA GLY A 104 -0.46 -7.80 -2.36
C GLY A 104 0.22 -6.47 -2.61
N PHE A 105 -0.55 -5.50 -3.07
CA PHE A 105 -0.09 -4.13 -3.31
C PHE A 105 -0.99 -3.11 -2.62
N ARG A 106 -0.40 -2.00 -2.21
CA ARG A 106 -1.12 -0.78 -1.84
C ARG A 106 -0.38 0.44 -2.36
N ALA A 107 -1.09 1.32 -3.07
CA ALA A 107 -0.52 2.54 -3.59
C ALA A 107 -0.26 3.57 -2.47
N PRO A 108 0.93 4.17 -2.40
CA PRO A 108 1.22 5.27 -1.49
C PRO A 108 0.19 6.40 -1.62
N THR A 109 -0.25 6.92 -0.47
CA THR A 109 -1.27 7.98 -0.39
C THR A 109 -2.55 7.61 -1.16
N PHE A 110 -2.85 6.31 -1.32
CA PHE A 110 -4.01 5.81 -2.08
C PHE A 110 -4.11 6.45 -3.48
N SER A 111 -2.98 6.54 -4.16
CA SER A 111 -2.81 7.26 -5.43
C SER A 111 -3.26 6.47 -6.66
N LEU A 112 -3.92 5.31 -6.48
CA LEU A 112 -4.57 4.60 -7.58
C LEU A 112 -5.83 5.35 -7.99
N ASN A 113 -5.82 5.85 -9.21
CA ASN A 113 -6.93 6.55 -9.85
C ASN A 113 -6.96 6.23 -11.36
N GLN A 114 -7.86 6.83 -12.11
CA GLN A 114 -7.98 6.52 -13.55
C GLN A 114 -6.70 6.83 -14.35
N SER A 115 -5.92 7.86 -13.98
CA SER A 115 -4.68 8.19 -14.68
C SER A 115 -3.52 7.25 -14.36
N SER A 116 -3.59 6.53 -13.24
CA SER A 116 -2.60 5.54 -12.80
C SER A 116 -3.11 4.09 -12.87
N SER A 117 -4.26 3.85 -13.52
CA SER A 117 -4.88 2.51 -13.62
C SER A 117 -4.02 1.50 -14.38
N TRP A 118 -3.06 1.95 -15.19
CA TRP A 118 -2.03 1.13 -15.84
C TRP A 118 -1.29 0.22 -14.84
N ALA A 119 -1.17 0.66 -13.57
CA ALA A 119 -0.49 -0.11 -12.52
C ALA A 119 -1.12 -1.49 -12.30
N ILE A 120 -2.45 -1.61 -12.50
CA ILE A 120 -3.17 -2.87 -12.34
C ILE A 120 -2.69 -3.92 -13.34
N ASP A 121 -2.47 -3.53 -14.59
CA ASP A 121 -1.95 -4.44 -15.61
C ASP A 121 -0.53 -4.87 -15.29
N VAL A 122 0.34 -3.92 -14.90
CA VAL A 122 1.72 -4.20 -14.50
C VAL A 122 1.79 -5.12 -13.28
N LEU A 123 0.95 -4.90 -12.26
CA LEU A 123 0.84 -5.77 -11.09
C LEU A 123 0.44 -7.20 -11.49
N ALA A 124 -0.59 -7.33 -12.33
CA ALA A 124 -1.08 -8.63 -12.81
C ALA A 124 -0.02 -9.39 -13.62
N GLU A 125 0.76 -8.69 -14.45
CA GLU A 125 1.88 -9.26 -15.21
C GLU A 125 3.02 -9.74 -14.32
N ASN A 126 3.16 -9.19 -13.12
CA ASN A 126 4.16 -9.56 -12.13
C ASN A 126 3.62 -10.46 -11.01
N ASN A 127 2.50 -11.18 -11.27
CA ASN A 127 1.89 -12.17 -10.39
C ASN A 127 1.34 -11.63 -9.05
N TYR A 128 1.03 -10.35 -8.97
CA TYR A 128 0.24 -9.85 -7.86
C TYR A 128 -1.21 -10.35 -8.00
N VAL A 129 -1.84 -10.64 -6.88
CA VAL A 129 -3.19 -11.21 -6.86
C VAL A 129 -4.23 -10.25 -6.31
N TYR A 130 -3.82 -9.27 -5.52
CA TYR A 130 -4.74 -8.26 -5.00
C TYR A 130 -4.09 -6.89 -4.85
N ASP A 131 -4.97 -5.89 -4.81
CA ASP A 131 -4.70 -4.49 -4.47
C ASP A 131 -5.58 -4.05 -3.30
N SER A 132 -5.13 -3.06 -2.54
CA SER A 132 -5.89 -2.43 -1.45
C SER A 132 -5.66 -0.92 -1.43
N SER A 133 -5.89 -0.28 -2.58
CA SER A 133 -5.60 1.14 -2.80
C SER A 133 -6.84 2.02 -2.89
N ILE A 134 -8.03 1.43 -3.01
CA ILE A 134 -9.26 2.20 -3.23
C ILE A 134 -9.95 2.53 -1.91
N ILE A 135 -10.29 3.80 -1.74
CA ILE A 135 -11.11 4.28 -0.61
C ILE A 135 -12.47 4.72 -1.16
N PRO A 136 -13.57 4.02 -0.83
CA PRO A 136 -14.93 4.39 -1.26
C PRO A 136 -15.49 5.63 -0.54
N ALA A 137 -14.68 6.68 -0.45
CA ALA A 137 -15.05 7.96 0.16
C ALA A 137 -14.36 9.10 -0.59
N LYS A 138 -14.83 10.32 -0.40
CA LYS A 138 -14.25 11.53 -1.01
C LYS A 138 -13.33 12.21 0.00
N SER A 139 -12.11 12.50 -0.41
CA SER A 139 -11.19 13.39 0.31
C SER A 139 -10.56 14.42 -0.66
N ASN A 140 -9.75 15.32 -0.12
CA ASN A 140 -9.08 16.34 -0.95
C ASN A 140 -7.87 15.79 -1.72
N MET A 141 -7.32 14.66 -1.30
CA MET A 141 -6.06 14.12 -1.84
C MET A 141 -6.23 12.79 -2.58
N TYR A 142 -7.31 12.05 -2.30
CA TYR A 142 -7.54 10.70 -2.81
C TYR A 142 -9.02 10.30 -2.62
N GLY A 143 -9.37 9.13 -3.13
CA GLY A 143 -10.65 8.49 -2.91
C GLY A 143 -11.49 8.37 -4.16
N SER A 144 -12.24 7.28 -4.20
CA SER A 144 -13.15 6.89 -5.27
C SER A 144 -14.55 6.70 -4.69
N PRO A 145 -15.33 7.79 -4.51
CA PRO A 145 -16.59 7.75 -3.76
C PRO A 145 -17.66 6.83 -4.38
N ASN A 146 -17.50 6.47 -5.63
CA ASN A 146 -18.41 5.56 -6.36
C ASN A 146 -17.93 4.11 -6.34
N ALA A 147 -16.77 3.82 -5.77
CA ALA A 147 -16.24 2.47 -5.73
C ALA A 147 -17.10 1.51 -4.90
N GLU A 148 -16.96 0.22 -5.17
CA GLU A 148 -17.57 -0.84 -4.37
C GLU A 148 -17.03 -0.80 -2.94
N HIS A 149 -17.83 -1.31 -1.98
CA HIS A 149 -17.45 -1.36 -0.56
C HIS A 149 -17.00 -2.75 -0.11
N SER A 150 -17.26 -3.76 -0.91
CA SER A 150 -16.85 -5.14 -0.70
C SER A 150 -15.77 -5.52 -1.71
N PRO A 151 -14.96 -6.53 -1.47
CA PRO A 151 -13.96 -6.98 -2.44
C PRO A 151 -14.55 -7.25 -3.82
N TYR A 152 -13.86 -6.81 -4.87
CA TYR A 152 -14.30 -6.95 -6.26
C TYR A 152 -13.12 -7.12 -7.22
N ARG A 153 -13.38 -7.63 -8.42
CA ARG A 153 -12.36 -7.72 -9.47
C ARG A 153 -12.13 -6.36 -10.10
N ILE A 154 -10.86 -5.94 -10.12
CA ILE A 154 -10.44 -4.65 -10.66
C ILE A 154 -9.66 -4.84 -11.97
N SER A 155 -9.83 -3.92 -12.92
CA SER A 155 -9.03 -3.82 -14.14
C SER A 155 -8.59 -2.39 -14.40
N SER A 156 -7.59 -2.20 -15.27
CA SER A 156 -7.15 -0.87 -15.71
C SER A 156 -8.25 -0.04 -16.41
N LYS A 157 -9.28 -0.72 -16.93
CA LYS A 157 -10.43 -0.08 -17.56
C LYS A 157 -11.50 0.35 -16.56
N CYS A 158 -11.61 -0.34 -15.44
CA CYS A 158 -12.63 -0.10 -14.42
C CYS A 158 -12.07 -0.34 -13.02
N ILE A 159 -11.72 0.76 -12.35
CA ILE A 159 -11.12 0.71 -11.01
C ILE A 159 -12.13 0.85 -9.87
N GLU A 160 -13.39 1.22 -10.15
CA GLU A 160 -14.41 1.51 -9.13
C GLU A 160 -15.47 0.43 -9.00
N LYS A 161 -15.63 -0.40 -10.01
CA LYS A 161 -16.71 -1.41 -10.10
C LYS A 161 -16.15 -2.76 -10.49
N ASN A 162 -16.91 -3.79 -10.12
CA ASN A 162 -16.54 -5.15 -10.49
C ASN A 162 -16.47 -5.32 -12.00
N ASP A 163 -15.30 -5.72 -12.46
CA ASP A 163 -15.04 -6.11 -13.85
C ASP A 163 -14.67 -7.59 -13.89
N SER A 164 -15.53 -8.41 -14.52
CA SER A 164 -15.28 -9.85 -14.63
C SER A 164 -14.01 -10.22 -15.38
N SER A 165 -13.46 -9.31 -16.19
CA SER A 165 -12.18 -9.49 -16.88
C SER A 165 -10.97 -9.10 -16.01
N GLY A 166 -11.19 -8.49 -14.85
CA GLY A 166 -10.15 -8.08 -13.93
C GLY A 166 -9.35 -9.26 -13.41
N LYS A 167 -8.03 -9.10 -13.36
CA LYS A 167 -7.08 -10.14 -12.92
C LYS A 167 -6.78 -10.05 -11.43
N LEU A 168 -6.89 -8.86 -10.82
CA LEU A 168 -6.66 -8.62 -9.40
C LEU A 168 -7.98 -8.51 -8.65
N ILE A 169 -7.91 -8.80 -7.35
CA ILE A 169 -8.99 -8.48 -6.40
C ILE A 169 -8.62 -7.16 -5.72
N GLU A 170 -9.51 -6.19 -5.78
CA GLU A 170 -9.44 -5.01 -4.93
C GLU A 170 -10.07 -5.31 -3.57
N PHE A 171 -9.35 -5.00 -2.50
CA PHE A 171 -9.84 -4.96 -1.12
C PHE A 171 -9.98 -3.49 -0.69
N PRO A 172 -11.14 -2.86 -0.94
CA PRO A 172 -11.31 -1.44 -0.65
C PRO A 172 -11.24 -1.18 0.85
N LEU A 173 -10.69 -0.01 1.21
CA LEU A 173 -10.61 0.39 2.60
C LEU A 173 -12.01 0.55 3.21
N LEU A 174 -12.13 0.09 4.45
CA LEU A 174 -13.36 0.22 5.20
C LEU A 174 -13.76 1.71 5.34
N THR A 175 -15.02 2.00 5.08
CA THR A 175 -15.60 3.32 5.28
C THR A 175 -16.82 3.25 6.19
N THR A 176 -17.10 4.32 6.90
CA THR A 176 -18.31 4.46 7.72
C THR A 176 -19.04 5.75 7.37
N LYS A 177 -20.29 5.87 7.82
CA LYS A 177 -21.04 7.11 7.69
C LYS A 177 -21.00 7.89 9.00
N PHE A 178 -20.56 9.13 8.95
CA PHE A 178 -20.60 10.06 10.07
C PHE A 178 -21.26 11.37 9.62
N LEU A 179 -22.31 11.81 10.32
CA LEU A 179 -23.10 12.99 9.97
C LEU A 179 -23.51 13.03 8.47
N GLY A 180 -23.92 11.89 7.92
CA GLY A 180 -24.35 11.77 6.52
C GLY A 180 -23.22 11.74 5.48
N LYS A 181 -21.95 11.91 5.88
CA LYS A 181 -20.79 11.83 5.00
C LYS A 181 -20.10 10.48 5.15
N LYS A 182 -19.63 9.91 4.04
CA LYS A 182 -18.75 8.74 4.06
C LYS A 182 -17.34 9.20 4.45
N ILE A 183 -16.77 8.54 5.45
CA ILE A 183 -15.40 8.78 5.90
C ILE A 183 -14.65 7.43 5.96
N PRO A 184 -13.34 7.40 5.72
CA PRO A 184 -12.54 6.21 5.96
C PRO A 184 -12.67 5.78 7.43
N ALA A 185 -12.86 4.48 7.66
CA ALA A 185 -12.89 3.89 9.01
C ALA A 185 -11.54 3.27 9.40
N ALA A 186 -10.54 3.36 8.51
CA ALA A 186 -9.19 2.86 8.69
C ALA A 186 -8.16 3.90 8.21
N GLY A 187 -6.92 3.78 8.69
CA GLY A 187 -5.82 4.67 8.35
C GLY A 187 -5.62 5.81 9.35
N GLY A 188 -4.57 6.61 9.15
CA GLY A 188 -4.13 7.68 10.05
C GLY A 188 -5.08 8.88 10.23
N PHE A 189 -6.29 8.82 9.67
CA PHE A 189 -7.29 9.89 9.77
C PHE A 189 -7.75 10.18 11.20
N TYR A 190 -7.66 9.18 12.09
CA TYR A 190 -8.15 9.30 13.47
C TYR A 190 -7.07 9.72 14.48
N LEU A 191 -5.84 9.92 14.03
CA LEU A 191 -4.72 10.31 14.88
C LEU A 191 -4.43 11.83 14.85
N ARG A 192 -5.36 12.62 14.33
CA ARG A 192 -5.26 14.08 14.31
C ARG A 192 -6.25 14.74 15.24
#